data_3ce79b98a82670118edf7f32537b6497
#
_entry.id   3ce79b98a82670118edf7f32537b6497
#
_cell.length_a   1.000
_cell.length_b   1.000
_cell.length_c   1.000
_cell.angle_alpha   90.00
_cell.angle_beta   90.00
_cell.angle_gamma   90.00
#
_symmetry.space_group_name_H-M   'P 1'
#
loop_
_entity.id
_entity.type
_entity.pdbx_description
1 polymer ?
#
loop_
_entity_poly.entity_id
_entity_poly.type
_entity_poly.pdbx_seq_one_letter_code
_entity_poly.pdbx_strand_id
1 'polypeptide(L)'
;MAKNKKNKIRGSKRGDELIGTSGRDIVNGRGGDDVITTYEGNDKIKGGNGDDVITSGTGKDKVWGQGGADIFVTENGTSNDPKKGYVKIMDFDRDDKIEFCGCASAKLEQRGKNVWLVKGDDVKAVIKGVDADDLEINFTERFVAFAVDPLA
;
A
#
# COMPACT_ATOMS: atom_id res chain seq x y z
N MET A 1 20.85 10.76 -21.48
CA MET A 1 20.36 10.19 -20.20
C MET A 1 19.15 10.99 -19.77
N ALA A 2 17.97 10.40 -19.78
CA ALA A 2 16.77 11.06 -19.29
C ALA A 2 16.95 11.33 -17.80
N LYS A 3 16.95 12.61 -17.41
CA LYS A 3 16.94 13.00 -15.99
C LYS A 3 15.66 12.41 -15.38
N ASN A 4 15.79 11.70 -14.26
CA ASN A 4 14.71 11.17 -13.44
C ASN A 4 13.78 12.33 -13.05
N LYS A 5 12.85 12.68 -13.93
CA LYS A 5 11.94 13.80 -13.74
C LYS A 5 10.91 13.34 -12.72
N LYS A 6 10.97 13.89 -11.52
CA LYS A 6 9.95 13.71 -10.52
C LYS A 6 8.67 14.34 -11.04
N ASN A 7 7.65 13.54 -11.24
CA ASN A 7 6.33 14.04 -11.55
C ASN A 7 5.59 14.38 -10.24
N LYS A 8 4.82 15.46 -10.22
CA LYS A 8 4.01 15.86 -9.05
C LYS A 8 2.56 15.92 -9.45
N ILE A 9 1.75 15.14 -8.77
CA ILE A 9 0.32 15.03 -8.98
C ILE A 9 -0.40 15.49 -7.71
N ARG A 10 -1.41 16.30 -7.86
CA ARG A 10 -2.17 16.82 -6.73
C ARG A 10 -3.66 16.80 -7.06
N GLY A 11 -4.41 16.15 -6.20
CA GLY A 11 -5.86 16.15 -6.21
C GLY A 11 -6.48 17.42 -5.62
N SER A 12 -7.78 17.40 -5.49
CA SER A 12 -8.61 18.48 -4.98
C SER A 12 -9.01 18.28 -3.50
N LYS A 13 -10.20 18.65 -3.10
CA LYS A 13 -10.84 18.32 -1.82
C LYS A 13 -12.05 17.40 -2.02
N ARG A 14 -12.18 16.79 -3.17
CA ARG A 14 -13.24 15.85 -3.55
C ARG A 14 -12.57 14.59 -4.04
N GLY A 15 -13.31 13.50 -4.13
CA GLY A 15 -12.80 12.27 -4.73
C GLY A 15 -12.27 12.49 -6.15
N ASP A 16 -11.03 12.14 -6.37
CA ASP A 16 -10.29 12.29 -7.61
C ASP A 16 -9.77 10.93 -8.12
N GLU A 17 -9.58 10.80 -9.42
CA GLU A 17 -8.82 9.72 -10.02
C GLU A 17 -7.43 10.26 -10.41
N LEU A 18 -6.39 9.78 -9.74
CA LEU A 18 -5.03 10.28 -9.90
C LEU A 18 -4.13 9.20 -10.50
N ILE A 19 -3.64 9.46 -11.71
CA ILE A 19 -2.84 8.51 -12.48
C ILE A 19 -1.41 9.02 -12.59
N GLY A 20 -0.45 8.20 -12.15
CA GLY A 20 0.98 8.46 -12.24
C GLY A 20 1.59 8.07 -13.59
N THR A 21 2.87 7.86 -13.57
CA THR A 21 3.70 7.50 -14.74
C THR A 21 4.52 6.25 -14.46
N SER A 22 5.31 5.80 -15.41
CA SER A 22 6.31 4.74 -15.18
C SER A 22 7.60 5.24 -14.52
N GLY A 23 7.61 6.44 -13.99
CA GLY A 23 8.75 7.06 -13.32
C GLY A 23 8.42 7.43 -11.89
N ARG A 24 9.36 8.09 -11.21
CA ARG A 24 9.15 8.50 -9.84
C ARG A 24 8.10 9.59 -9.70
N ASP A 25 7.00 9.27 -9.05
CA ASP A 25 5.89 10.18 -8.78
C ASP A 25 5.85 10.67 -7.33
N ILE A 26 5.29 11.86 -7.15
CA ILE A 26 4.92 12.39 -5.84
C ILE A 26 3.45 12.79 -5.93
N VAL A 27 2.59 11.98 -5.31
CA VAL A 27 1.14 12.14 -5.35
C VAL A 27 0.61 12.62 -4.01
N ASN A 28 -0.38 13.51 -4.06
CA ASN A 28 -1.12 13.98 -2.89
C ASN A 28 -2.59 14.16 -3.28
N GLY A 29 -3.46 13.24 -2.84
CA GLY A 29 -4.91 13.26 -3.06
C GLY A 29 -5.55 14.48 -2.40
N ARG A 30 -5.26 14.73 -1.15
CA ARG A 30 -5.69 15.83 -0.29
C ARG A 30 -6.97 15.54 0.48
N GLY A 31 -8.07 15.30 -0.17
CA GLY A 31 -9.30 14.96 0.52
C GLY A 31 -10.44 14.60 -0.42
N GLY A 32 -11.40 13.87 0.10
CA GLY A 32 -12.38 13.08 -0.65
C GLY A 32 -11.84 11.70 -0.90
N ASP A 33 -12.67 10.78 -1.31
CA ASP A 33 -12.31 9.38 -1.53
C ASP A 33 -11.62 9.25 -2.89
N ASP A 34 -10.30 9.12 -2.87
CA ASP A 34 -9.45 9.15 -4.05
C ASP A 34 -9.11 7.75 -4.57
N VAL A 35 -8.97 7.61 -5.88
CA VAL A 35 -8.41 6.43 -6.53
C VAL A 35 -7.05 6.79 -7.13
N ILE A 36 -5.97 6.22 -6.58
CA ILE A 36 -4.60 6.57 -6.93
C ILE A 36 -3.88 5.38 -7.52
N THR A 37 -3.29 5.55 -8.73
CA THR A 37 -2.48 4.51 -9.38
C THR A 37 -1.18 5.11 -9.91
N THR A 38 0.01 4.60 -9.49
CA THR A 38 1.31 5.18 -9.89
C THR A 38 2.16 4.30 -10.80
N TYR A 39 1.81 3.04 -11.02
CA TYR A 39 2.51 2.09 -11.92
C TYR A 39 3.94 1.73 -11.48
N GLU A 40 4.95 2.01 -12.32
CA GLU A 40 6.35 1.71 -12.04
C GLU A 40 7.04 2.92 -11.44
N GLY A 41 7.95 2.70 -10.50
CA GLY A 41 8.72 3.81 -9.95
C GLY A 41 9.15 3.57 -8.50
N ASN A 42 9.71 4.60 -7.89
CA ASN A 42 9.88 4.63 -6.45
C ASN A 42 9.08 5.83 -5.93
N ASP A 43 7.81 5.59 -5.69
CA ASP A 43 6.81 6.61 -5.54
C ASP A 43 6.61 7.06 -4.10
N LYS A 44 6.08 8.25 -3.96
CA LYS A 44 5.67 8.79 -2.69
C LYS A 44 4.22 9.25 -2.81
N ILE A 45 3.33 8.54 -2.11
CA ILE A 45 1.89 8.72 -2.23
C ILE A 45 1.31 9.09 -0.87
N LYS A 46 0.43 10.06 -0.89
CA LYS A 46 -0.45 10.41 0.22
C LYS A 46 -1.88 10.43 -0.30
N GLY A 47 -2.74 9.60 0.25
CA GLY A 47 -4.18 9.63 0.02
C GLY A 47 -4.75 10.96 0.48
N GLY A 48 -4.96 11.11 1.72
CA GLY A 48 -5.44 12.37 2.29
C GLY A 48 -6.50 12.16 3.36
N ASN A 49 -7.56 12.91 3.31
CA ASN A 49 -8.73 12.64 4.14
C ASN A 49 -9.81 12.01 3.25
N GLY A 50 -10.41 10.96 3.70
CA GLY A 50 -11.40 10.19 2.96
C GLY A 50 -10.94 8.75 2.79
N ASP A 51 -11.79 7.90 2.26
CA ASP A 51 -11.52 6.48 2.11
C ASP A 51 -10.86 6.25 0.75
N ASP A 52 -9.53 6.15 0.75
CA ASP A 52 -8.72 6.13 -0.45
C ASP A 52 -8.41 4.69 -0.93
N VAL A 53 -8.33 4.50 -2.24
CA VAL A 53 -7.82 3.27 -2.86
C VAL A 53 -6.50 3.55 -3.53
N ILE A 54 -5.41 2.94 -3.05
CA ILE A 54 -4.05 3.26 -3.47
C ILE A 54 -3.35 2.03 -4.05
N THR A 55 -3.04 2.10 -5.35
CA THR A 55 -2.25 1.12 -6.09
C THR A 55 -0.90 1.73 -6.47
N SER A 56 0.16 1.39 -5.75
CA SER A 56 1.48 1.99 -5.99
C SER A 56 2.27 1.31 -7.12
N GLY A 57 1.85 0.11 -7.52
CA GLY A 57 2.51 -0.63 -8.59
C GLY A 57 3.85 -1.24 -8.18
N THR A 58 4.82 -1.21 -9.09
CA THR A 58 6.13 -1.85 -8.89
C THR A 58 7.19 -0.84 -8.51
N GLY A 59 8.07 -1.23 -7.58
CA GLY A 59 9.14 -0.38 -7.09
C GLY A 59 9.24 -0.36 -5.58
N LYS A 60 9.97 0.61 -5.04
CA LYS A 60 10.07 0.81 -3.59
C LYS A 60 9.28 2.06 -3.20
N ASP A 61 8.02 1.85 -2.91
CA ASP A 61 7.08 2.92 -2.69
C ASP A 61 6.92 3.25 -1.21
N LYS A 62 6.58 4.50 -0.94
CA LYS A 62 6.18 4.95 0.39
C LYS A 62 4.78 5.53 0.30
N VAL A 63 3.88 4.92 1.05
CA VAL A 63 2.45 5.26 1.00
C VAL A 63 1.95 5.65 2.38
N TRP A 64 1.15 6.68 2.44
CA TRP A 64 0.36 7.14 3.57
C TRP A 64 -1.10 7.18 3.13
N GLY A 65 -1.98 6.51 3.85
CA GLY A 65 -3.42 6.67 3.73
C GLY A 65 -3.86 8.01 4.27
N GLN A 66 -3.47 8.29 5.44
CA GLN A 66 -3.74 9.41 6.33
C GLN A 66 -5.05 9.23 7.09
N GLY A 67 -6.18 9.74 6.64
CA GLY A 67 -7.38 9.65 7.45
C GLY A 67 -8.61 9.17 6.69
N GLY A 68 -9.22 8.15 7.17
CA GLY A 68 -10.33 7.40 6.60
C GLY A 68 -10.03 5.91 6.62
N ALA A 69 -10.83 5.12 5.97
CA ALA A 69 -10.64 3.68 5.81
C ALA A 69 -9.98 3.37 4.47
N ASP A 70 -8.65 3.29 4.47
CA ASP A 70 -7.87 3.21 3.24
C ASP A 70 -7.65 1.77 2.76
N ILE A 71 -7.56 1.59 1.45
CA ILE A 71 -7.25 0.32 0.81
C ILE A 71 -5.92 0.43 0.06
N PHE A 72 -4.91 -0.30 0.55
CA PHE A 72 -3.61 -0.41 -0.11
C PHE A 72 -3.58 -1.66 -0.98
N VAL A 73 -3.55 -1.48 -2.30
CA VAL A 73 -3.53 -2.59 -3.25
C VAL A 73 -2.08 -2.97 -3.57
N THR A 74 -1.70 -4.19 -3.21
CA THR A 74 -0.39 -4.74 -3.59
C THR A 74 -0.54 -5.53 -4.87
N GLU A 75 -0.06 -4.99 -5.98
CA GLU A 75 -0.11 -5.71 -7.25
C GLU A 75 0.75 -6.97 -7.24
N ASN A 76 0.23 -8.00 -7.90
CA ASN A 76 1.01 -9.14 -8.31
C ASN A 76 2.00 -8.72 -9.38
N GLY A 77 3.17 -8.35 -9.01
CA GLY A 77 4.26 -8.53 -9.92
C GLY A 77 4.34 -10.02 -10.28
N THR A 78 4.11 -10.38 -11.51
CA THR A 78 4.29 -11.74 -12.05
C THR A 78 5.75 -12.21 -11.97
N SER A 79 6.56 -11.54 -11.21
CA SER A 79 7.99 -11.77 -11.03
C SER A 79 8.25 -12.23 -9.60
N ASN A 80 8.77 -13.43 -9.47
CA ASN A 80 9.39 -13.94 -8.24
C ASN A 80 10.71 -13.23 -7.92
N ASP A 81 10.91 -12.01 -8.38
CA ASP A 81 12.14 -11.25 -8.17
C ASP A 81 11.99 -10.33 -6.94
N PRO A 82 12.63 -10.67 -5.80
CA PRO A 82 12.63 -9.85 -4.60
C PRO A 82 13.28 -8.46 -4.82
N LYS A 83 13.90 -8.24 -5.98
CA LYS A 83 14.49 -6.94 -6.36
C LYS A 83 13.47 -5.98 -6.95
N LYS A 84 12.26 -6.42 -7.29
CA LYS A 84 11.24 -5.55 -7.93
C LYS A 84 10.56 -4.57 -7.00
N GLY A 85 10.81 -4.66 -5.71
CA GLY A 85 10.33 -3.68 -4.77
C GLY A 85 9.18 -4.15 -3.89
N TYR A 86 8.71 -3.26 -3.04
CA TYR A 86 7.60 -3.49 -2.11
C TYR A 86 6.97 -2.15 -1.73
N VAL A 87 5.69 -2.17 -1.40
CA VAL A 87 5.04 -1.01 -0.82
C VAL A 87 5.37 -0.89 0.67
N LYS A 88 5.75 0.30 1.11
CA LYS A 88 5.95 0.61 2.52
C LYS A 88 4.81 1.50 2.99
N ILE A 89 3.91 0.93 3.79
CA ILE A 89 2.79 1.62 4.39
C ILE A 89 3.26 2.26 5.69
N MET A 90 3.04 3.53 5.82
CA MET A 90 3.68 4.37 6.83
C MET A 90 2.80 4.66 8.05
N ASP A 91 1.48 4.52 7.90
CA ASP A 91 0.47 4.93 8.87
C ASP A 91 -0.77 4.02 8.89
N PHE A 92 -0.59 2.72 8.71
CA PHE A 92 -1.65 1.73 8.71
C PHE A 92 -2.41 1.73 10.03
N ASP A 93 -3.71 1.91 9.99
CA ASP A 93 -4.57 1.97 11.16
C ASP A 93 -5.70 0.92 11.16
N ARG A 94 -6.64 1.01 12.13
CA ARG A 94 -7.64 -0.04 12.36
C ARG A 94 -8.70 -0.14 11.27
N ASP A 95 -8.93 0.94 10.55
CA ASP A 95 -9.95 1.01 9.51
C ASP A 95 -9.38 0.63 8.14
N ASP A 96 -8.05 0.55 8.03
CA ASP A 96 -7.31 0.27 6.81
C ASP A 96 -7.30 -1.21 6.42
N LYS A 97 -7.11 -1.46 5.12
CA LYS A 97 -6.94 -2.80 4.55
C LYS A 97 -5.81 -2.85 3.54
N ILE A 98 -5.13 -4.00 3.48
CA ILE A 98 -4.22 -4.31 2.38
C ILE A 98 -4.85 -5.39 1.52
N GLU A 99 -5.20 -5.05 0.29
CA GLU A 99 -5.61 -6.03 -0.70
C GLU A 99 -4.40 -6.65 -1.40
N PHE A 100 -4.38 -7.96 -1.50
CA PHE A 100 -3.34 -8.68 -2.20
C PHE A 100 -3.93 -9.76 -3.11
N CYS A 101 -3.35 -9.94 -4.26
CA CYS A 101 -3.85 -10.92 -5.18
C CYS A 101 -3.52 -12.36 -4.75
N GLY A 102 -4.58 -13.10 -4.50
CA GLY A 102 -4.77 -14.55 -4.59
C GLY A 102 -3.64 -15.50 -4.17
N CYS A 103 -2.97 -15.25 -3.05
CA CYS A 103 -1.83 -16.03 -2.65
C CYS A 103 -2.10 -16.83 -1.36
N ALA A 104 -2.55 -18.04 -1.52
CA ALA A 104 -2.81 -18.98 -0.41
C ALA A 104 -1.59 -19.27 0.50
N SER A 105 -0.44 -18.64 0.26
CA SER A 105 0.80 -18.88 1.00
C SER A 105 1.44 -17.59 1.53
N ALA A 106 0.71 -16.49 1.56
CA ALA A 106 1.20 -15.26 2.19
C ALA A 106 1.21 -15.41 3.72
N LYS A 107 2.16 -14.77 4.39
CA LYS A 107 2.26 -14.74 5.85
C LYS A 107 2.73 -13.38 6.34
N LEU A 108 2.40 -13.08 7.59
CA LEU A 108 2.90 -11.92 8.31
C LEU A 108 4.13 -12.30 9.12
N GLU A 109 5.17 -11.51 9.04
CA GLU A 109 6.40 -11.72 9.80
C GLU A 109 6.74 -10.45 10.57
N GLN A 110 6.84 -10.56 11.90
CA GLN A 110 7.35 -9.48 12.72
C GLN A 110 8.85 -9.32 12.50
N ARG A 111 9.29 -8.14 12.10
CA ARG A 111 10.71 -7.80 11.98
C ARG A 111 10.99 -6.44 12.63
N GLY A 112 11.39 -6.50 13.90
CA GLY A 112 11.56 -5.30 14.73
C GLY A 112 10.22 -4.60 15.00
N LYS A 113 10.10 -3.34 14.64
CA LYS A 113 8.88 -2.53 14.80
C LYS A 113 7.97 -2.52 13.57
N ASN A 114 8.18 -3.44 12.63
CA ASN A 114 7.41 -3.47 11.40
C ASN A 114 6.90 -4.89 11.14
N VAL A 115 5.75 -5.00 10.50
CA VAL A 115 5.24 -6.27 9.99
C VAL A 115 5.51 -6.34 8.49
N TRP A 116 5.94 -7.50 8.03
CA TRP A 116 6.22 -7.78 6.64
C TRP A 116 5.21 -8.79 6.11
N LEU A 117 4.48 -8.42 5.07
CA LEU A 117 3.66 -9.33 4.30
C LEU A 117 4.55 -9.98 3.24
N VAL A 118 4.77 -11.29 3.39
CA VAL A 118 5.69 -12.05 2.52
C VAL A 118 4.99 -13.24 1.86
N LYS A 119 5.45 -13.57 0.67
CA LYS A 119 5.06 -14.79 -0.06
C LYS A 119 6.32 -15.47 -0.58
N GLY A 120 6.69 -16.59 0.04
CA GLY A 120 8.00 -17.19 -0.20
C GLY A 120 9.09 -16.20 0.17
N ASP A 121 9.99 -15.92 -0.77
CA ASP A 121 11.07 -14.94 -0.60
C ASP A 121 10.69 -13.51 -1.04
N ASP A 122 9.47 -13.33 -1.53
CA ASP A 122 9.01 -12.05 -2.07
C ASP A 122 8.30 -11.22 -1.00
N VAL A 123 8.75 -9.99 -0.79
CA VAL A 123 8.13 -9.01 0.10
C VAL A 123 7.09 -8.21 -0.67
N LYS A 124 5.84 -8.30 -0.26
CA LYS A 124 4.73 -7.56 -0.87
C LYS A 124 4.53 -6.20 -0.21
N ALA A 125 4.51 -6.17 1.11
CA ALA A 125 4.33 -4.94 1.86
C ALA A 125 5.19 -4.92 3.12
N VAL A 126 5.52 -3.73 3.57
CA VAL A 126 6.10 -3.47 4.90
C VAL A 126 5.20 -2.47 5.61
N ILE A 127 4.58 -2.90 6.70
CA ILE A 127 3.66 -2.12 7.51
C ILE A 127 4.43 -1.59 8.71
N LYS A 128 4.44 -0.29 8.90
CA LYS A 128 5.21 0.35 9.96
C LYS A 128 4.42 0.52 11.25
N GLY A 129 5.07 0.23 12.36
CA GLY A 129 4.58 0.62 13.69
C GLY A 129 3.41 -0.21 14.21
N VAL A 130 3.13 -1.36 13.61
CA VAL A 130 2.12 -2.31 14.06
C VAL A 130 2.75 -3.59 14.57
N ASP A 131 2.02 -4.35 15.37
CA ASP A 131 2.40 -5.68 15.80
C ASP A 131 1.73 -6.73 14.90
N ALA A 132 2.43 -7.83 14.61
CA ALA A 132 1.88 -8.90 13.78
C ALA A 132 0.71 -9.61 14.47
N ASP A 133 0.71 -9.65 15.79
CA ASP A 133 -0.36 -10.26 16.58
C ASP A 133 -1.66 -9.44 16.53
N ASP A 134 -1.58 -8.17 16.15
CA ASP A 134 -2.74 -7.30 15.96
C ASP A 134 -3.39 -7.45 14.57
N LEU A 135 -2.74 -8.18 13.66
CA LEU A 135 -3.19 -8.30 12.27
C LEU A 135 -3.66 -9.72 11.93
N GLU A 136 -4.61 -9.81 11.03
CA GLU A 136 -5.07 -11.09 10.46
C GLU A 136 -5.00 -11.07 8.92
N ILE A 137 -4.80 -12.24 8.33
CA ILE A 137 -4.91 -12.44 6.89
C ILE A 137 -6.22 -13.17 6.57
N ASN A 138 -7.10 -12.50 5.85
CA ASN A 138 -8.30 -13.13 5.30
C ASN A 138 -8.01 -13.63 3.88
N PHE A 139 -7.77 -14.93 3.73
CA PHE A 139 -7.46 -15.52 2.43
C PHE A 139 -8.68 -15.65 1.50
N THR A 140 -9.88 -15.66 2.05
CA THR A 140 -11.12 -15.74 1.26
C THR A 140 -11.40 -14.40 0.58
N GLU A 141 -11.28 -13.32 1.32
CA GLU A 141 -11.50 -11.95 0.82
C GLU A 141 -10.22 -11.26 0.36
N ARG A 142 -9.06 -11.90 0.57
CA ARG A 142 -7.73 -11.49 0.09
C ARG A 142 -7.22 -10.16 0.64
N PHE A 143 -7.41 -9.92 1.93
CA PHE A 143 -6.88 -8.73 2.58
C PHE A 143 -6.13 -9.04 3.89
N VAL A 144 -5.34 -8.07 4.33
CA VAL A 144 -4.79 -7.96 5.69
C VAL A 144 -5.45 -6.75 6.36
N ALA A 145 -5.92 -6.94 7.57
CA ALA A 145 -6.49 -5.89 8.41
C ALA A 145 -6.12 -6.13 9.87
N PHE A 146 -6.48 -5.19 10.74
CA PHE A 146 -6.45 -5.46 12.18
C PHE A 146 -7.43 -6.59 12.53
N ALA A 147 -7.00 -7.48 13.41
CA ALA A 147 -7.85 -8.54 13.92
C ALA A 147 -9.05 -7.92 14.66
N VAL A 148 -10.23 -8.45 14.39
CA VAL A 148 -11.43 -8.05 15.12
C VAL A 148 -11.34 -8.66 16.53
N ASP A 149 -11.41 -7.84 17.56
CA ASP A 149 -11.48 -8.36 18.93
C ASP A 149 -12.77 -9.18 19.08
N PRO A 150 -12.67 -10.50 19.32
CA PRO A 150 -13.85 -11.36 19.44
C PRO A 150 -14.68 -11.08 20.68
N LEU A 151 -14.21 -10.17 21.56
CA LEU A 151 -14.86 -9.77 22.80
C LEU A 151 -15.34 -8.32 22.81
N ALA A 152 -15.15 -7.61 21.70
CA ALA A 152 -15.62 -6.23 21.55
C ALA A 152 -17.10 -6.15 21.19
#